data_ea5c1eed54ffbfd4581f40ec8e028815
#
_entry.id   ea5c1eed54ffbfd4581f40ec8e028815
#
_cell.length_a   1.000
_cell.length_b   1.000
_cell.length_c   1.000
_cell.angle_alpha   90.00
_cell.angle_beta   90.00
_cell.angle_gamma   90.00
#
_symmetry.space_group_name_H-M   'P 1'
#
loop_
_entity.id
_entity.type
_entity.pdbx_description
1 polymer ?
#
loop_
_entity_poly.entity_id
_entity_poly.type
_entity_poly.pdbx_seq_one_letter_code
_entity_poly.pdbx_strand_id
1 'polypeptide(L)'
;MRLPKALLGLTAFLLPGVALAQFNLAPGSYELANGNKGVAELKLVLADGGKPTVVMGVKNGDKRTFRTNEIKAFTVDNHNFITTKDFRFRSGSDADFKDPVVLETLETGPVELYYYYYQVQMTADLKAHAKLPVLRKAGSNVFVAYSPSRTPGFDQKLAPGTFVAALFPADPVLQRKFATNGIPHAQLRAAVHAYNQGVRLPR
;
A
#
# COMPACT_ATOMS: atom_id res chain seq x y z
N MET A 1 -28.55 -10.01 53.60
CA MET A 1 -27.49 -9.14 53.03
C MET A 1 -27.11 -9.70 51.66
N ARG A 2 -27.60 -9.07 50.55
CA ARG A 2 -27.38 -9.55 49.19
C ARG A 2 -26.34 -8.64 48.53
N LEU A 3 -25.23 -9.23 48.10
CA LEU A 3 -24.17 -8.55 47.32
C LEU A 3 -24.62 -8.33 45.88
N PRO A 4 -24.35 -7.16 45.26
CA PRO A 4 -24.66 -6.93 43.87
C PRO A 4 -23.60 -7.58 42.97
N LYS A 5 -24.09 -8.26 41.93
CA LYS A 5 -23.25 -8.80 40.83
C LYS A 5 -22.69 -7.64 40.01
N ALA A 6 -21.39 -7.44 40.10
CA ALA A 6 -20.67 -6.52 39.22
C ALA A 6 -20.70 -7.06 37.78
N LEU A 7 -21.36 -6.33 36.90
CA LEU A 7 -21.36 -6.55 35.46
C LEU A 7 -20.01 -6.08 34.92
N LEU A 8 -19.09 -7.00 34.63
CA LEU A 8 -17.88 -6.70 33.86
C LEU A 8 -18.27 -6.40 32.43
N GLY A 9 -18.35 -5.12 32.10
CA GLY A 9 -18.49 -4.64 30.73
C GLY A 9 -17.19 -4.92 29.96
N LEU A 10 -17.25 -5.91 29.07
CA LEU A 10 -16.18 -6.20 28.09
C LEU A 10 -16.23 -5.11 27.02
N THR A 11 -15.47 -4.03 27.20
CA THR A 11 -15.24 -3.01 26.16
C THR A 11 -14.34 -3.64 25.10
N ALA A 12 -14.96 -4.15 24.03
CA ALA A 12 -14.25 -4.53 22.81
C ALA A 12 -13.61 -3.27 22.21
N PHE A 13 -12.31 -3.12 22.39
CA PHE A 13 -11.51 -2.16 21.65
C PHE A 13 -11.52 -2.58 20.18
N LEU A 14 -12.39 -1.96 19.40
CA LEU A 14 -12.33 -1.99 17.95
C LEU A 14 -11.05 -1.25 17.52
N LEU A 15 -9.97 -1.99 17.35
CA LEU A 15 -8.76 -1.48 16.71
C LEU A 15 -9.11 -1.15 15.26
N PRO A 16 -8.95 0.12 14.80
CA PRO A 16 -9.23 0.46 13.44
C PRO A 16 -8.23 -0.22 12.51
N GLY A 17 -8.73 -1.20 11.78
CA GLY A 17 -8.25 -1.50 10.44
C GLY A 17 -6.81 -1.97 10.25
N VAL A 18 -6.32 -2.94 11.04
CA VAL A 18 -5.22 -3.78 10.56
C VAL A 18 -5.84 -4.80 9.61
N ALA A 19 -6.04 -4.43 8.36
CA ALA A 19 -6.38 -5.37 7.31
C ALA A 19 -5.16 -6.28 7.13
N LEU A 20 -5.25 -7.52 7.60
CA LEU A 20 -4.28 -8.56 7.29
C LEU A 20 -4.35 -8.80 5.77
N ALA A 21 -3.44 -8.17 5.05
CA ALA A 21 -3.31 -8.36 3.61
C ALA A 21 -2.65 -9.74 3.35
N GLN A 22 -3.42 -10.80 3.54
CA GLN A 22 -3.03 -12.12 3.04
C GLN A 22 -3.76 -12.33 1.71
N PHE A 23 -2.98 -12.30 0.63
CA PHE A 23 -3.50 -12.72 -0.67
C PHE A 23 -3.50 -14.25 -0.71
N ASN A 24 -4.66 -14.84 -0.94
CA ASN A 24 -4.76 -16.26 -1.21
C ASN A 24 -4.25 -16.59 -2.61
N LEU A 25 -3.95 -17.85 -2.86
CA LEU A 25 -3.65 -18.32 -4.20
C LEU A 25 -4.90 -18.13 -5.06
N ALA A 26 -4.81 -17.31 -6.11
CA ALA A 26 -5.93 -16.94 -6.94
C ALA A 26 -5.50 -16.81 -8.42
N PRO A 27 -6.44 -16.96 -9.38
CA PRO A 27 -6.15 -16.72 -10.79
C PRO A 27 -5.55 -15.34 -11.02
N GLY A 28 -4.52 -15.29 -11.85
CA GLY A 28 -3.84 -14.06 -12.18
C GLY A 28 -2.98 -14.16 -13.42
N SER A 29 -2.37 -13.06 -13.77
CA SER A 29 -1.40 -12.95 -14.87
C SER A 29 -0.09 -12.39 -14.34
N TYR A 30 1.00 -12.64 -15.05
CA TYR A 30 2.32 -12.12 -14.68
C TYR A 30 3.12 -11.71 -15.90
N GLU A 31 4.03 -10.77 -15.71
CA GLU A 31 5.10 -10.39 -16.63
C GLU A 31 6.43 -10.48 -15.85
N LEU A 32 7.35 -11.31 -16.35
CA LEU A 32 8.68 -11.46 -15.78
C LEU A 32 9.60 -10.32 -16.22
N ALA A 33 10.71 -10.13 -15.51
CA ALA A 33 11.71 -9.12 -15.82
C ALA A 33 12.34 -9.30 -17.21
N ASN A 34 12.36 -10.53 -17.75
CA ASN A 34 12.82 -10.85 -19.10
C ASN A 34 11.76 -10.64 -20.19
N GLY A 35 10.56 -10.15 -19.84
CA GLY A 35 9.47 -9.89 -20.76
C GLY A 35 8.51 -11.06 -20.98
N ASN A 36 8.80 -12.26 -20.49
CA ASN A 36 7.89 -13.40 -20.59
C ASN A 36 6.60 -13.14 -19.82
N LYS A 37 5.46 -13.49 -20.41
CA LYS A 37 4.13 -13.32 -19.81
C LYS A 37 3.41 -14.65 -19.71
N GLY A 38 2.51 -14.75 -18.74
CA GLY A 38 1.68 -15.93 -18.55
C GLY A 38 0.52 -15.70 -17.61
N VAL A 39 -0.30 -16.75 -17.48
CA VAL A 39 -1.41 -16.82 -16.54
C VAL A 39 -1.20 -18.04 -15.63
N ALA A 40 -1.51 -17.87 -14.35
CA ALA A 40 -1.38 -18.92 -13.36
C ALA A 40 -2.20 -18.56 -12.12
N GLU A 41 -2.31 -19.48 -11.17
CA GLU A 41 -2.70 -19.12 -9.81
C GLU A 41 -1.50 -18.47 -9.12
N LEU A 42 -1.69 -17.26 -8.60
CA LEU A 42 -0.63 -16.46 -8.00
C LEU A 42 -0.98 -16.09 -6.56
N LYS A 43 0.03 -15.84 -5.76
CA LYS A 43 -0.08 -15.35 -4.39
C LYS A 43 1.09 -14.42 -4.09
N LEU A 44 0.80 -13.24 -3.52
CA LEU A 44 1.82 -12.40 -2.92
C LEU A 44 2.09 -12.89 -1.49
N VAL A 45 3.35 -13.15 -1.17
CA VAL A 45 3.80 -13.53 0.17
C VAL A 45 4.70 -12.44 0.71
N LEU A 46 4.31 -11.87 1.83
CA LEU A 46 5.10 -10.89 2.59
C LEU A 46 5.83 -11.68 3.68
N ALA A 47 7.07 -12.06 3.40
CA ALA A 47 7.86 -12.89 4.30
C ALA A 47 8.32 -12.11 5.55
N ASP A 48 8.47 -12.81 6.66
CA ASP A 48 9.00 -12.28 7.92
C ASP A 48 10.43 -11.76 7.75
N GLY A 49 10.61 -10.43 7.88
CA GLY A 49 11.90 -9.76 7.74
C GLY A 49 12.54 -9.91 6.36
N GLY A 50 11.84 -10.57 5.42
CA GLY A 50 12.30 -10.83 4.06
C GLY A 50 11.67 -9.91 3.02
N LYS A 51 12.23 -9.98 1.82
CA LYS A 51 11.66 -9.31 0.66
C LYS A 51 10.38 -10.05 0.24
N PRO A 52 9.33 -9.33 -0.19
CA PRO A 52 8.13 -9.96 -0.70
C PRO A 52 8.47 -10.89 -1.87
N THR A 53 7.76 -12.01 -1.97
CA THR A 53 7.90 -12.99 -3.06
C THR A 53 6.54 -13.26 -3.68
N VAL A 54 6.53 -13.66 -4.94
CA VAL A 54 5.31 -14.10 -5.64
C VAL A 54 5.37 -15.61 -5.81
N VAL A 55 4.40 -16.30 -5.25
CA VAL A 55 4.26 -17.76 -5.40
C VAL A 55 3.29 -18.04 -6.54
N MET A 56 3.73 -18.84 -7.49
CA MET A 56 2.92 -19.35 -8.60
C MET A 56 2.56 -20.82 -8.31
N GLY A 57 1.26 -21.12 -8.33
CA GLY A 57 0.77 -22.49 -8.42
C GLY A 57 0.99 -23.05 -9.83
N VAL A 58 1.59 -24.21 -9.94
CA VAL A 58 1.78 -24.93 -11.20
C VAL A 58 0.81 -26.10 -11.25
N LYS A 59 0.39 -26.51 -12.46
CA LYS A 59 -0.36 -27.75 -12.68
C LYS A 59 0.35 -28.90 -11.95
N ASN A 60 -0.40 -29.76 -11.28
CA ASN A 60 0.05 -30.91 -10.47
C ASN A 60 0.46 -30.59 -9.01
N GLY A 61 0.13 -29.42 -8.50
CA GLY A 61 0.39 -29.07 -7.09
C GLY A 61 1.79 -28.55 -6.81
N ASP A 62 2.67 -28.49 -7.79
CA ASP A 62 3.98 -27.86 -7.66
C ASP A 62 3.83 -26.36 -7.45
N LYS A 63 4.81 -25.77 -6.78
CA LYS A 63 4.86 -24.33 -6.55
C LYS A 63 6.19 -23.78 -7.04
N ARG A 64 6.14 -22.68 -7.77
CA ARG A 64 7.31 -21.89 -8.13
C ARG A 64 7.26 -20.55 -7.42
N THR A 65 8.38 -20.13 -6.83
CA THR A 65 8.49 -18.83 -6.17
C THR A 65 9.35 -17.92 -7.01
N PHE A 66 8.84 -16.73 -7.30
CA PHE A 66 9.59 -15.65 -7.92
C PHE A 66 10.05 -14.64 -6.87
N ARG A 67 11.30 -14.25 -6.94
CA ARG A 67 11.79 -13.09 -6.20
C ARG A 67 11.29 -11.81 -6.87
N THR A 68 11.27 -10.71 -6.12
CA THR A 68 10.81 -9.41 -6.63
C THR A 68 11.61 -8.91 -7.84
N ASN A 69 12.87 -9.27 -7.99
CA ASN A 69 13.69 -8.90 -9.13
C ASN A 69 13.44 -9.74 -10.39
N GLU A 70 12.72 -10.86 -10.28
CA GLU A 70 12.40 -11.75 -11.40
C GLU A 70 11.04 -11.41 -12.04
N ILE A 71 10.19 -10.67 -11.33
CA ILE A 71 8.84 -10.33 -11.79
C ILE A 71 8.69 -8.80 -11.91
N LYS A 72 8.16 -8.35 -13.04
CA LYS A 72 7.96 -6.94 -13.34
C LYS A 72 6.57 -6.46 -12.92
N ALA A 73 5.54 -7.26 -13.23
CA ALA A 73 4.15 -6.98 -12.88
C ALA A 73 3.36 -8.28 -12.74
N PHE A 74 2.29 -8.25 -11.97
CA PHE A 74 1.36 -9.38 -11.87
C PHE A 74 -0.01 -8.92 -11.37
N THR A 75 -1.02 -9.74 -11.62
CA THR A 75 -2.36 -9.58 -11.07
C THR A 75 -2.70 -10.77 -10.18
N VAL A 76 -3.43 -10.53 -9.11
CA VAL A 76 -4.00 -11.57 -8.24
C VAL A 76 -5.37 -11.10 -7.83
N ASP A 77 -6.41 -11.87 -8.10
CA ASP A 77 -7.78 -11.58 -7.65
C ASP A 77 -8.20 -10.10 -7.86
N ASN A 78 -8.05 -9.60 -9.09
CA ASN A 78 -8.31 -8.20 -9.49
C ASN A 78 -7.41 -7.13 -8.86
N HIS A 79 -6.39 -7.51 -8.10
CA HIS A 79 -5.36 -6.60 -7.62
C HIS A 79 -4.19 -6.57 -8.62
N ASN A 80 -3.78 -5.37 -9.02
CA ASN A 80 -2.67 -5.16 -9.95
C ASN A 80 -1.42 -4.76 -9.18
N PHE A 81 -0.32 -5.44 -9.43
CA PHE A 81 0.95 -5.20 -8.76
C PHE A 81 2.05 -4.88 -9.76
N ILE A 82 2.93 -3.98 -9.38
CA ILE A 82 4.18 -3.72 -10.09
C ILE A 82 5.37 -3.92 -9.14
N THR A 83 6.51 -4.26 -9.71
CA THR A 83 7.79 -4.22 -8.99
C THR A 83 8.55 -2.97 -9.44
N THR A 84 9.04 -2.20 -8.46
CA THR A 84 9.86 -1.01 -8.71
C THR A 84 11.11 -1.02 -7.83
N LYS A 85 12.18 -0.38 -8.30
CA LYS A 85 13.46 -0.24 -7.60
C LYS A 85 14.09 1.12 -7.93
N ASP A 86 15.20 1.44 -7.28
CA ASP A 86 15.99 2.65 -7.55
C ASP A 86 15.14 3.93 -7.45
N PHE A 87 14.34 4.03 -6.40
CA PHE A 87 13.47 5.17 -6.17
C PHE A 87 13.72 5.82 -4.80
N ARG A 88 13.36 7.10 -4.69
CA ARG A 88 13.36 7.84 -3.44
C ARG A 88 11.99 7.75 -2.78
N PHE A 89 11.98 7.39 -1.52
CA PHE A 89 10.78 7.33 -0.71
C PHE A 89 10.78 8.47 0.31
N ARG A 90 9.77 9.31 0.23
CA ARG A 90 9.61 10.47 1.10
C ARG A 90 8.49 10.24 2.10
N SER A 91 8.85 10.04 3.36
CA SER A 91 7.90 9.77 4.45
C SER A 91 8.16 10.60 5.72
N GLY A 92 8.81 11.76 5.57
CA GLY A 92 9.28 12.61 6.67
C GLY A 92 10.80 12.71 6.73
N SER A 93 11.49 11.64 6.41
CA SER A 93 12.88 11.61 5.96
C SER A 93 12.91 10.99 4.55
N ASP A 94 13.83 11.47 3.72
CA ASP A 94 14.06 10.85 2.41
C ASP A 94 14.89 9.58 2.59
N ALA A 95 14.47 8.50 1.96
CA ALA A 95 15.20 7.24 1.90
C ALA A 95 15.31 6.76 0.45
N ASP A 96 16.48 6.30 0.05
CA ASP A 96 16.69 5.72 -1.27
C ASP A 96 16.52 4.20 -1.19
N PHE A 97 15.56 3.68 -1.95
CA PHE A 97 15.29 2.25 -2.09
C PHE A 97 16.03 1.71 -3.32
N LYS A 98 17.06 0.92 -3.08
CA LYS A 98 17.83 0.22 -4.13
C LYS A 98 17.27 -1.14 -4.46
N ASP A 99 16.70 -1.79 -3.44
CA ASP A 99 16.09 -3.10 -3.58
C ASP A 99 14.71 -3.02 -4.22
N PRO A 100 14.32 -4.02 -5.02
CA PRO A 100 12.99 -4.11 -5.58
C PRO A 100 11.92 -4.23 -4.50
N VAL A 101 10.84 -3.47 -4.63
CA VAL A 101 9.64 -3.57 -3.81
C VAL A 101 8.42 -3.83 -4.68
N VAL A 102 7.41 -4.47 -4.10
CA VAL A 102 6.11 -4.68 -4.73
C VAL A 102 5.14 -3.60 -4.28
N LEU A 103 4.48 -2.98 -5.25
CA LEU A 103 3.44 -1.98 -5.02
C LEU A 103 2.14 -2.45 -5.68
N GLU A 104 1.02 -2.38 -4.95
CA GLU A 104 -0.30 -2.55 -5.55
C GLU A 104 -0.72 -1.24 -6.21
N THR A 105 -1.07 -1.28 -7.49
CA THR A 105 -1.54 -0.13 -8.25
C THR A 105 -3.02 0.09 -7.98
N LEU A 106 -3.39 1.28 -7.51
CA LEU A 106 -4.76 1.67 -7.24
C LEU A 106 -5.30 2.63 -8.28
N GLU A 107 -4.49 3.61 -8.68
CA GLU A 107 -4.84 4.59 -9.71
C GLU A 107 -3.62 4.91 -10.58
N THR A 108 -3.88 5.09 -11.88
CA THR A 108 -2.90 5.54 -12.86
C THR A 108 -3.35 6.86 -13.50
N GLY A 109 -2.41 7.66 -13.96
CA GLY A 109 -2.69 8.96 -14.56
C GLY A 109 -1.59 9.96 -14.24
N PRO A 110 -1.84 11.27 -14.35
CA PRO A 110 -0.90 12.33 -13.96
C PRO A 110 -0.35 12.18 -12.55
N VAL A 111 -1.17 11.72 -11.61
CA VAL A 111 -0.78 11.28 -10.27
C VAL A 111 -1.13 9.80 -10.12
N GLU A 112 -0.15 9.01 -9.78
CA GLU A 112 -0.31 7.58 -9.55
C GLU A 112 -0.42 7.30 -8.07
N LEU A 113 -1.33 6.37 -7.69
CA LEU A 113 -1.55 5.95 -6.32
C LEU A 113 -1.31 4.46 -6.19
N TYR A 114 -0.59 4.08 -5.14
CA TYR A 114 -0.24 2.71 -4.82
C TYR A 114 -0.44 2.39 -3.35
N TYR A 115 -0.51 1.09 -3.01
CA TYR A 115 -0.23 0.61 -1.67
C TYR A 115 1.16 -0.04 -1.61
N TYR A 116 1.96 0.40 -0.64
CA TYR A 116 3.17 -0.27 -0.19
C TYR A 116 2.84 -1.16 1.01
N TYR A 117 3.11 -2.45 0.88
CA TYR A 117 2.91 -3.42 1.94
C TYR A 117 4.17 -3.62 2.75
N TYR A 118 4.05 -3.60 4.06
CA TYR A 118 5.16 -3.78 4.98
C TYR A 118 4.73 -4.54 6.22
N GLN A 119 5.71 -5.04 6.97
CA GLN A 119 5.47 -5.75 8.21
C GLN A 119 5.67 -4.81 9.39
N VAL A 120 4.78 -4.91 10.36
CA VAL A 120 4.83 -4.17 11.63
C VAL A 120 4.99 -5.14 12.77
N GLN A 121 5.96 -4.89 13.65
CA GLN A 121 6.08 -5.60 14.90
C GLN A 121 5.05 -5.03 15.89
N MET A 122 4.08 -5.83 16.29
CA MET A 122 3.03 -5.43 17.22
C MET A 122 3.42 -5.72 18.66
N THR A 123 4.00 -6.91 18.91
CA THR A 123 4.58 -7.34 20.19
C THR A 123 5.85 -8.15 19.90
N ALA A 124 6.54 -8.65 20.94
CA ALA A 124 7.73 -9.48 20.75
C ALA A 124 7.49 -10.66 19.80
N ASP A 125 6.29 -11.28 19.87
CA ASP A 125 5.98 -12.50 19.12
C ASP A 125 4.91 -12.29 18.03
N LEU A 126 4.31 -11.09 17.93
CA LEU A 126 3.23 -10.81 16.99
C LEU A 126 3.66 -9.77 15.97
N LYS A 127 3.64 -10.21 14.71
CA LYS A 127 3.82 -9.33 13.54
C LYS A 127 2.52 -9.23 12.76
N ALA A 128 2.27 -8.06 12.21
CA ALA A 128 1.14 -7.80 11.35
C ALA A 128 1.60 -7.20 10.02
N HIS A 129 0.86 -7.45 8.96
CA HIS A 129 1.08 -6.79 7.67
C HIS A 129 0.21 -5.52 7.62
N ALA A 130 0.82 -4.44 7.24
CA ALA A 130 0.14 -3.16 7.05
C ALA A 130 0.34 -2.67 5.62
N LYS A 131 -0.49 -1.72 5.21
CA LYS A 131 -0.36 -1.06 3.91
C LYS A 131 -0.32 0.45 4.09
N LEU A 132 0.56 1.09 3.33
CA LEU A 132 0.75 2.53 3.33
C LEU A 132 0.43 3.07 1.94
N PRO A 133 -0.49 4.04 1.81
CA PRO A 133 -0.67 4.75 0.55
C PRO A 133 0.57 5.52 0.19
N VAL A 134 1.01 5.37 -1.05
CA VAL A 134 2.13 6.12 -1.62
C VAL A 134 1.72 6.68 -2.96
N LEU A 135 2.09 7.91 -3.21
CA LEU A 135 1.76 8.64 -4.44
C LEU A 135 3.03 9.09 -5.15
N ARG A 136 2.95 9.21 -6.46
CA ARG A 136 3.97 9.90 -7.24
C ARG A 136 3.36 10.62 -8.43
N LYS A 137 4.08 11.58 -8.97
CA LYS A 137 3.80 12.10 -10.31
C LYS A 137 4.20 11.03 -11.34
N ALA A 138 3.41 10.86 -12.39
CA ALA A 138 3.73 9.92 -13.46
C ALA A 138 5.15 10.15 -14.00
N GLY A 139 5.90 9.04 -14.15
CA GLY A 139 7.29 9.08 -14.59
C GLY A 139 8.32 9.55 -13.57
N SER A 140 7.91 9.97 -12.37
CA SER A 140 8.82 10.32 -11.28
C SER A 140 9.37 9.07 -10.59
N ASN A 141 10.63 9.13 -10.13
CA ASN A 141 11.22 8.15 -9.24
C ASN A 141 11.06 8.53 -7.74
N VAL A 142 10.27 9.56 -7.42
CA VAL A 142 10.02 10.00 -6.04
C VAL A 142 8.60 9.59 -5.64
N PHE A 143 8.50 8.68 -4.68
CA PHE A 143 7.25 8.31 -4.05
C PHE A 143 7.06 9.06 -2.74
N VAL A 144 5.87 9.53 -2.49
CA VAL A 144 5.50 10.28 -1.28
C VAL A 144 4.48 9.47 -0.50
N ALA A 145 4.79 9.13 0.74
CA ALA A 145 3.85 8.46 1.63
C ALA A 145 2.75 9.42 2.08
N TYR A 146 1.54 8.91 2.22
CA TYR A 146 0.41 9.66 2.77
C TYR A 146 -0.20 8.91 3.95
N SER A 147 -0.22 9.57 5.11
CA SER A 147 -0.95 9.09 6.27
C SER A 147 -1.59 10.27 7.01
N PRO A 148 -2.91 10.43 6.95
CA PRO A 148 -3.63 11.46 7.68
C PRO A 148 -3.70 11.19 9.19
N SER A 149 -3.40 9.97 9.60
CA SER A 149 -3.36 9.53 10.99
C SER A 149 -2.06 8.77 11.27
N ARG A 150 -1.75 8.57 12.55
CA ARG A 150 -0.58 7.77 12.95
C ARG A 150 -0.67 6.36 12.33
N THR A 151 0.32 6.00 11.55
CA THR A 151 0.44 4.67 10.97
C THR A 151 1.37 3.84 11.85
N PRO A 152 0.89 2.71 12.42
CA PRO A 152 1.74 1.86 13.27
C PRO A 152 3.01 1.43 12.53
N GLY A 153 4.17 1.48 13.22
CA GLY A 153 5.45 1.05 12.66
C GLY A 153 6.14 2.04 11.73
N PHE A 154 5.51 3.18 11.41
CA PHE A 154 6.19 4.31 10.80
C PHE A 154 6.45 5.39 11.85
N ASP A 155 7.69 5.86 11.90
CA ASP A 155 8.08 6.93 12.81
C ASP A 155 7.27 8.20 12.53
N GLN A 156 6.89 8.93 13.56
CA GLN A 156 5.82 9.94 13.56
C GLN A 156 6.04 11.18 12.68
N LYS A 157 7.15 11.23 11.96
CA LYS A 157 7.46 12.27 10.98
C LYS A 157 7.13 11.84 9.54
N LEU A 158 5.91 11.34 9.35
CA LEU A 158 5.42 11.17 7.98
C LEU A 158 5.46 12.51 7.26
N ALA A 159 5.74 12.44 5.95
CA ALA A 159 5.85 13.63 5.11
C ALA A 159 4.69 14.59 5.40
N PRO A 160 4.99 15.87 5.65
CA PRO A 160 3.94 16.86 5.76
C PRO A 160 3.01 16.71 4.56
N GLY A 161 1.71 16.82 4.78
CA GLY A 161 0.72 16.78 3.70
C GLY A 161 1.04 17.73 2.55
N THR A 162 1.90 18.73 2.79
CA THR A 162 2.48 19.63 1.80
C THR A 162 3.23 18.92 0.67
N PHE A 163 3.94 17.82 0.94
CA PHE A 163 4.61 17.07 -0.13
C PHE A 163 3.63 16.36 -1.03
N VAL A 164 2.55 15.81 -0.46
CA VAL A 164 1.47 15.20 -1.25
C VAL A 164 0.70 16.29 -1.99
N ALA A 165 0.40 17.42 -1.35
CA ALA A 165 -0.26 18.56 -1.95
C ALA A 165 0.47 19.04 -3.23
N ALA A 166 1.79 19.03 -3.24
CA ALA A 166 2.59 19.44 -4.40
C ALA A 166 2.41 18.55 -5.64
N LEU A 167 1.84 17.36 -5.49
CA LEU A 167 1.51 16.47 -6.62
C LEU A 167 0.28 16.95 -7.41
N PHE A 168 -0.52 17.87 -6.85
CA PHE A 168 -1.81 18.33 -7.40
C PHE A 168 -1.79 19.81 -7.81
N PRO A 169 -0.85 20.29 -8.66
CA PRO A 169 -0.68 21.71 -8.92
C PRO A 169 -1.87 22.38 -9.60
N ALA A 170 -2.71 21.61 -10.32
CA ALA A 170 -3.86 22.13 -11.04
C ALA A 170 -5.14 22.25 -10.17
N ASP A 171 -5.12 21.77 -8.91
CA ASP A 171 -6.28 21.81 -8.01
C ASP A 171 -5.93 22.40 -6.63
N PRO A 172 -6.09 23.73 -6.45
CA PRO A 172 -5.79 24.38 -5.17
C PRO A 172 -6.66 23.90 -3.99
N VAL A 173 -7.87 23.41 -4.26
CA VAL A 173 -8.76 22.87 -3.21
C VAL A 173 -8.20 21.55 -2.71
N LEU A 174 -7.82 20.67 -3.61
CA LEU A 174 -7.22 19.39 -3.29
C LEU A 174 -5.86 19.57 -2.60
N GLN A 175 -5.03 20.51 -3.08
CA GLN A 175 -3.78 20.88 -2.42
C GLN A 175 -4.00 21.25 -0.95
N ARG A 176 -4.96 22.14 -0.67
CA ARG A 176 -5.28 22.57 0.70
C ARG A 176 -5.74 21.39 1.56
N LYS A 177 -6.63 20.55 1.04
CA LYS A 177 -7.12 19.37 1.75
C LYS A 177 -5.96 18.41 2.12
N PHE A 178 -5.04 18.15 1.20
CA PHE A 178 -3.86 17.35 1.51
C PHE A 178 -2.93 18.02 2.52
N ALA A 179 -2.62 19.31 2.33
CA ALA A 179 -1.72 20.05 3.22
C ALA A 179 -2.20 20.06 4.69
N THR A 180 -3.51 19.98 4.90
CA THR A 180 -4.12 19.92 6.24
C THR A 180 -4.44 18.49 6.70
N ASN A 181 -3.97 17.44 5.97
CA ASN A 181 -4.31 16.04 6.21
C ASN A 181 -5.83 15.78 6.24
N GLY A 182 -6.60 16.59 5.52
CA GLY A 182 -8.06 16.56 5.51
C GLY A 182 -8.68 15.50 4.60
N ILE A 183 -7.90 14.61 3.97
CA ILE A 183 -8.40 13.52 3.13
C ILE A 183 -8.24 12.19 3.88
N PRO A 184 -9.33 11.57 4.33
CA PRO A 184 -9.28 10.24 4.93
C PRO A 184 -8.79 9.19 3.94
N HIS A 185 -8.16 8.11 4.42
CA HIS A 185 -7.70 6.99 3.58
C HIS A 185 -8.81 6.43 2.69
N ALA A 186 -10.03 6.32 3.22
CA ALA A 186 -11.19 5.80 2.47
C ALA A 186 -11.56 6.67 1.25
N GLN A 187 -11.23 7.97 1.27
CA GLN A 187 -11.53 8.91 0.19
C GLN A 187 -10.33 9.17 -0.74
N LEU A 188 -9.15 8.70 -0.36
CA LEU A 188 -7.90 9.00 -1.07
C LEU A 188 -7.96 8.57 -2.54
N ARG A 189 -8.39 7.33 -2.80
CA ARG A 189 -8.49 6.80 -4.16
C ARG A 189 -9.45 7.63 -5.01
N ALA A 190 -10.63 7.94 -4.49
CA ALA A 190 -11.62 8.76 -5.20
C ALA A 190 -11.09 10.18 -5.49
N ALA A 191 -10.33 10.77 -4.56
CA ALA A 191 -9.73 12.08 -4.74
C ALA A 191 -8.67 12.09 -5.86
N VAL A 192 -7.79 11.10 -5.89
CA VAL A 192 -6.78 10.94 -6.94
C VAL A 192 -7.44 10.64 -8.29
N HIS A 193 -8.43 9.76 -8.32
CA HIS A 193 -9.19 9.44 -9.51
C HIS A 193 -9.86 10.68 -10.12
N ALA A 194 -10.58 11.46 -9.30
CA ALA A 194 -11.23 12.69 -9.75
C ALA A 194 -10.22 13.69 -10.36
N TYR A 195 -9.08 13.87 -9.71
CA TYR A 195 -8.01 14.73 -10.22
C TYR A 195 -7.49 14.24 -11.58
N ASN A 196 -7.22 12.95 -11.71
CA ASN A 196 -6.72 12.35 -12.94
C ASN A 196 -7.72 12.46 -14.10
N GLN A 197 -9.02 12.51 -13.81
CA GLN A 197 -10.10 12.72 -14.78
C GLN A 197 -10.39 14.22 -15.04
N GLY A 198 -9.67 15.13 -14.41
CA GLY A 198 -9.94 16.58 -14.51
C GLY A 198 -11.25 17.02 -13.85
N VAL A 199 -11.81 16.18 -12.99
CA VAL A 199 -13.03 16.48 -12.23
C VAL A 199 -12.67 17.18 -10.94
N ARG A 200 -13.22 18.36 -10.70
CA ARG A 200 -13.00 19.10 -9.45
C ARG A 200 -13.84 18.47 -8.32
N LEU A 201 -13.20 18.24 -7.18
CA LEU A 201 -13.92 17.84 -5.98
C LEU A 201 -14.82 19.00 -5.50
N PRO A 202 -16.00 18.70 -4.96
CA PRO A 202 -16.85 19.72 -4.35
C PRO A 202 -16.11 20.43 -3.20
N ARG A 203 -16.37 21.74 -3.07
CA ARG A 203 -15.79 22.61 -2.04
C ARG A 203 -16.24 22.24 -0.64
#